data_eb5dd84392903d8ff5ba08d9a3e85fd7
#
_entry.id   eb5dd84392903d8ff5ba08d9a3e85fd7
#
_cell.length_a   1.000
_cell.length_b   1.000
_cell.length_c   1.000
_cell.angle_alpha   90.00
_cell.angle_beta   90.00
_cell.angle_gamma   90.00
#
_symmetry.space_group_name_H-M   'P 1'
#
loop_
_entity.id
_entity.type
_entity.pdbx_description
1 polymer ?
#
loop_
_entity_poly.entity_id
_entity_poly.type
_entity_poly.pdbx_seq_one_letter_code
_entity_poly.pdbx_strand_id
1 'polypeptide(L)'
;AVQQADHEILPACLAAWLPSGSGKTILLQSLLTDLYTHRGRSVFSRIYIWSPSVLVDSAWEPVIKMCKEMGQDDEKEQFLFQTYSPSDLDKVISVQKDVVVRCKAMKMKKCYQICIVIDDFADRPDFTRQERLVWELFFRGRHAKISTIISTQKWKAISPAIRSQATAQIEEHTSELQSRIRI
;
A
#
# COMPACT_ATOMS: atom_id res chain seq x y z
N ALA A 1 36.70 1.61 -1.83
CA ALA A 1 35.60 0.77 -1.38
C ALA A 1 34.47 1.73 -0.92
N VAL A 2 33.53 2.03 -1.83
CA VAL A 2 32.33 2.82 -1.50
C VAL A 2 31.42 1.88 -0.72
N GLN A 3 31.24 2.11 0.57
CA GLN A 3 30.20 1.50 1.38
C GLN A 3 28.86 1.93 0.78
N GLN A 4 28.26 1.05 -0.02
CA GLN A 4 26.86 1.15 -0.41
C GLN A 4 26.03 0.95 0.88
N ALA A 5 25.60 2.06 1.46
CA ALA A 5 24.58 2.03 2.48
C ALA A 5 23.37 1.30 1.89
N ASP A 6 23.03 0.15 2.45
CA ASP A 6 21.75 -0.51 2.21
C ASP A 6 20.66 0.48 2.67
N HIS A 7 20.16 1.29 1.75
CA HIS A 7 19.05 2.19 2.03
C HIS A 7 17.85 1.32 2.39
N GLU A 8 17.61 1.20 3.69
CA GLU A 8 16.35 0.66 4.18
C GLU A 8 15.26 1.61 3.69
N ILE A 9 14.45 1.15 2.70
CA ILE A 9 13.32 1.94 2.23
C ILE A 9 12.37 2.08 3.42
N LEU A 10 12.25 3.30 3.93
CA LEU A 10 11.38 3.57 5.07
C LEU A 10 9.93 3.33 4.66
N PRO A 11 9.10 2.77 5.55
CA PRO A 11 7.68 2.65 5.32
C PRO A 11 7.08 3.99 4.95
N ALA A 12 6.37 4.05 3.83
CA ALA A 12 5.78 5.26 3.28
C ALA A 12 4.25 5.16 3.29
N CYS A 13 3.59 6.30 3.43
CA CYS A 13 2.15 6.43 3.27
C CYS A 13 1.90 7.29 2.03
N LEU A 14 1.27 6.70 1.02
CA LEU A 14 0.98 7.36 -0.24
C LEU A 14 -0.54 7.46 -0.44
N ALA A 15 -0.99 8.66 -0.78
CA ALA A 15 -2.38 8.90 -1.17
C ALA A 15 -2.42 9.34 -2.64
N ALA A 16 -3.10 8.61 -3.49
CA ALA A 16 -3.31 8.93 -4.89
C ALA A 16 -4.78 9.31 -5.13
N TRP A 17 -4.98 10.47 -5.74
CA TRP A 17 -6.29 10.91 -6.21
C TRP A 17 -6.26 11.11 -7.71
N LEU A 18 -7.03 10.27 -8.40
CA LEU A 18 -7.08 10.23 -9.85
C LEU A 18 -8.51 9.96 -10.30
N PRO A 19 -9.03 10.67 -11.31
CA PRO A 19 -10.34 10.41 -11.87
C PRO A 19 -10.50 8.98 -12.40
N SER A 20 -11.74 8.57 -12.65
CA SER A 20 -11.99 7.30 -13.32
C SER A 20 -11.39 7.31 -14.73
N GLY A 21 -10.77 6.22 -15.15
CA GLY A 21 -10.15 6.10 -16.48
C GLY A 21 -8.80 6.79 -16.65
N SER A 22 -8.24 7.44 -15.63
CA SER A 22 -6.94 8.13 -15.69
C SER A 22 -5.71 7.22 -15.54
N GLY A 23 -5.89 5.90 -15.52
CA GLY A 23 -4.79 4.96 -15.36
C GLY A 23 -4.34 4.73 -13.92
N LYS A 24 -5.23 4.92 -12.95
CA LYS A 24 -4.96 4.67 -11.52
C LYS A 24 -4.29 3.33 -11.25
N THR A 25 -4.89 2.25 -11.77
CA THR A 25 -4.38 0.89 -11.57
C THR A 25 -2.99 0.72 -12.18
N ILE A 26 -2.75 1.31 -13.36
CA ILE A 26 -1.44 1.32 -14.01
C ILE A 26 -0.40 2.06 -13.15
N LEU A 27 -0.78 3.21 -12.58
CA LEU A 27 0.09 3.92 -11.65
C LEU A 27 0.44 3.07 -10.42
N LEU A 28 -0.56 2.43 -9.79
CA LEU A 28 -0.34 1.53 -8.65
C LEU A 28 0.55 0.35 -9.03
N GLN A 29 0.34 -0.23 -10.21
CA GLN A 29 1.21 -1.26 -10.76
C GLN A 29 2.66 -0.77 -10.87
N SER A 30 2.91 0.35 -11.56
CA SER A 30 4.26 0.90 -11.73
C SER A 30 4.92 1.25 -10.40
N LEU A 31 4.16 1.77 -9.42
CA LEU A 31 4.69 2.02 -8.09
C LEU A 31 5.19 0.73 -7.44
N LEU A 32 4.44 -0.36 -7.53
CA LEU A 32 4.77 -1.62 -6.88
C LEU A 32 5.85 -2.40 -7.62
N THR A 33 5.82 -2.43 -8.98
CA THR A 33 6.75 -3.24 -9.79
C THR A 33 8.06 -2.53 -10.09
N ASP A 34 8.05 -1.20 -10.19
CA ASP A 34 9.22 -0.43 -10.62
C ASP A 34 9.83 0.37 -9.47
N LEU A 35 9.04 1.22 -8.81
CA LEU A 35 9.56 2.13 -7.78
C LEU A 35 9.94 1.40 -6.49
N TYR A 36 9.10 0.45 -6.04
CA TYR A 36 9.35 -0.34 -4.83
C TYR A 36 10.05 -1.68 -5.14
N THR A 37 10.89 -1.69 -6.18
CA THR A 37 11.70 -2.83 -6.58
C THR A 37 13.18 -2.44 -6.60
N HIS A 38 14.02 -3.24 -5.97
CA HIS A 38 15.47 -3.06 -5.97
C HIS A 38 16.15 -4.31 -6.52
N ARG A 39 16.94 -4.16 -7.57
CA ARG A 39 17.64 -5.28 -8.26
C ARG A 39 16.69 -6.42 -8.66
N GLY A 40 15.51 -6.08 -9.19
CA GLY A 40 14.49 -7.04 -9.63
C GLY A 40 13.74 -7.76 -8.51
N ARG A 41 13.85 -7.29 -7.26
CA ARG A 41 13.12 -7.86 -6.12
C ARG A 41 12.33 -6.78 -5.42
N SER A 42 11.09 -7.10 -5.05
CA SER A 42 10.27 -6.19 -4.24
C SER A 42 10.96 -5.89 -2.91
N VAL A 43 10.85 -4.64 -2.46
CA VAL A 43 11.30 -4.23 -1.12
C VAL A 43 10.36 -4.76 -0.03
N PHE A 44 9.14 -5.15 -0.40
CA PHE A 44 8.16 -5.72 0.50
C PHE A 44 8.29 -7.24 0.56
N SER A 45 8.09 -7.79 1.75
CA SER A 45 8.03 -9.24 1.97
C SER A 45 6.64 -9.79 1.64
N ARG A 46 5.61 -8.95 1.72
CA ARG A 46 4.20 -9.26 1.42
C ARG A 46 3.49 -8.00 0.93
N ILE A 47 2.55 -8.17 0.01
CA ILE A 47 1.66 -7.11 -0.49
C ILE A 47 0.23 -7.61 -0.34
N TYR A 48 -0.62 -6.81 0.30
CA TYR A 48 -2.05 -7.08 0.46
C TYR A 48 -2.83 -6.03 -0.31
N ILE A 49 -3.78 -6.46 -1.14
CA ILE A 49 -4.50 -5.60 -2.07
C ILE A 49 -5.99 -5.68 -1.81
N TRP A 50 -6.58 -4.56 -1.42
CA TRP A 50 -8.02 -4.34 -1.40
C TRP A 50 -8.40 -3.52 -2.63
N SER A 51 -9.08 -4.13 -3.60
CA SER A 51 -9.66 -3.44 -4.77
C SER A 51 -10.85 -4.22 -5.31
N PRO A 52 -11.96 -3.57 -5.62
CA PRO A 52 -13.12 -4.23 -6.24
C PRO A 52 -12.78 -4.89 -7.57
N SER A 53 -11.77 -4.37 -8.26
CA SER A 53 -11.36 -4.81 -9.60
C SER A 53 -10.16 -5.77 -9.60
N VAL A 54 -9.61 -6.14 -8.45
CA VAL A 54 -8.32 -6.86 -8.36
C VAL A 54 -8.29 -8.21 -9.11
N LEU A 55 -9.41 -8.88 -9.25
CA LEU A 55 -9.52 -10.16 -9.99
C LEU A 55 -10.10 -10.00 -11.40
N VAL A 56 -10.48 -8.78 -11.82
CA VAL A 56 -11.17 -8.53 -13.10
C VAL A 56 -10.33 -7.65 -14.02
N ASP A 57 -9.58 -6.71 -13.46
CA ASP A 57 -8.75 -5.78 -14.22
C ASP A 57 -7.36 -6.39 -14.45
N SER A 58 -7.04 -6.64 -15.73
CA SER A 58 -5.74 -7.22 -16.14
C SER A 58 -4.53 -6.37 -15.74
N ALA A 59 -4.72 -5.10 -15.43
CA ALA A 59 -3.66 -4.24 -14.92
C ALA A 59 -3.09 -4.72 -13.56
N TRP A 60 -3.80 -5.57 -12.82
CA TRP A 60 -3.30 -6.19 -11.59
C TRP A 60 -2.44 -7.45 -11.84
N GLU A 61 -2.50 -8.06 -13.03
CA GLU A 61 -1.78 -9.31 -13.33
C GLU A 61 -0.27 -9.25 -13.03
N PRO A 62 0.48 -8.19 -13.43
CA PRO A 62 1.91 -8.11 -13.13
C PRO A 62 2.21 -8.06 -11.63
N VAL A 63 1.37 -7.36 -10.85
CA VAL A 63 1.52 -7.28 -9.38
C VAL A 63 1.20 -8.64 -8.73
N ILE A 64 0.13 -9.30 -9.17
CA ILE A 64 -0.26 -10.63 -8.67
C ILE A 64 0.83 -11.64 -8.98
N LYS A 65 1.39 -11.61 -10.19
CA LYS A 65 2.51 -12.46 -10.58
C LYS A 65 3.72 -12.25 -9.67
N MET A 66 4.08 -10.98 -9.43
CA MET A 66 5.16 -10.62 -8.51
C MET A 66 4.90 -11.14 -7.08
N CYS A 67 3.68 -11.02 -6.57
CA CYS A 67 3.30 -11.54 -5.26
C CYS A 67 3.49 -13.07 -5.18
N LYS A 68 3.07 -13.79 -6.21
CA LYS A 68 3.27 -15.25 -6.32
C LYS A 68 4.75 -15.63 -6.39
N GLU A 69 5.56 -14.89 -7.12
CA GLU A 69 7.02 -15.07 -7.18
C GLU A 69 7.69 -14.81 -5.82
N MET A 70 7.13 -13.94 -4.99
CA MET A 70 7.54 -13.74 -3.59
C MET A 70 7.06 -14.85 -2.64
N GLY A 71 6.32 -15.84 -3.14
CA GLY A 71 5.79 -16.96 -2.36
C GLY A 71 4.48 -16.66 -1.64
N GLN A 72 3.73 -15.63 -2.04
CA GLN A 72 2.34 -15.44 -1.60
C GLN A 72 1.43 -16.36 -2.40
N ASP A 73 0.51 -17.01 -1.69
CA ASP A 73 -0.42 -17.98 -2.24
C ASP A 73 -1.79 -17.74 -1.60
N ASP A 74 -2.75 -17.29 -2.41
CA ASP A 74 -4.07 -16.85 -1.92
C ASP A 74 -4.89 -18.00 -1.31
N GLU A 75 -4.57 -19.26 -1.62
CA GLU A 75 -5.18 -20.44 -0.99
C GLU A 75 -4.69 -20.64 0.46
N LYS A 76 -3.46 -20.23 0.76
CA LYS A 76 -2.84 -20.38 2.09
C LYS A 76 -2.93 -19.10 2.91
N GLU A 77 -2.78 -17.95 2.26
CA GLU A 77 -2.77 -16.64 2.88
C GLU A 77 -3.47 -15.66 1.94
N GLN A 78 -4.74 -15.36 2.20
CA GLN A 78 -5.48 -14.40 1.37
C GLN A 78 -4.77 -13.05 1.36
N PHE A 79 -4.44 -12.57 0.18
CA PHE A 79 -3.81 -11.27 -0.02
C PHE A 79 -4.54 -10.39 -1.05
N LEU A 80 -5.55 -10.96 -1.74
CA LEU A 80 -6.41 -10.27 -2.70
C LEU A 80 -7.83 -10.19 -2.15
N PHE A 81 -8.34 -8.97 -1.97
CA PHE A 81 -9.65 -8.70 -1.37
C PHE A 81 -10.50 -7.85 -2.31
N GLN A 82 -11.61 -8.39 -2.83
CA GLN A 82 -12.56 -7.65 -3.66
C GLN A 82 -13.52 -6.79 -2.85
N THR A 83 -13.66 -7.07 -1.56
CA THR A 83 -14.52 -6.33 -0.64
C THR A 83 -13.71 -5.78 0.52
N TYR A 84 -14.06 -4.59 0.98
CA TYR A 84 -13.44 -4.03 2.17
C TYR A 84 -14.04 -4.67 3.43
N SER A 85 -13.21 -5.34 4.19
CA SER A 85 -13.53 -5.93 5.47
C SER A 85 -12.57 -5.39 6.52
N PRO A 86 -13.07 -4.62 7.50
CA PRO A 86 -12.22 -4.11 8.58
C PRO A 86 -11.57 -5.22 9.42
N SER A 87 -12.26 -6.36 9.57
CA SER A 87 -11.72 -7.51 10.31
C SER A 87 -10.50 -8.11 9.63
N ASP A 88 -10.50 -8.19 8.28
CA ASP A 88 -9.37 -8.71 7.52
C ASP A 88 -8.19 -7.74 7.57
N LEU A 89 -8.48 -6.45 7.47
CA LEU A 89 -7.44 -5.42 7.61
C LEU A 89 -6.81 -5.43 9.00
N ASP A 90 -7.63 -5.51 10.06
CA ASP A 90 -7.14 -5.59 11.44
C ASP A 90 -6.30 -6.84 11.68
N LYS A 91 -6.72 -7.98 11.12
CA LYS A 91 -5.96 -9.24 11.17
C LYS A 91 -4.57 -9.09 10.53
N VAL A 92 -4.48 -8.52 9.34
CA VAL A 92 -3.19 -8.28 8.65
C VAL A 92 -2.29 -7.35 9.49
N ILE A 93 -2.86 -6.26 10.02
CA ILE A 93 -2.12 -5.32 10.88
C ILE A 93 -1.60 -6.02 12.15
N SER A 94 -2.44 -6.81 12.81
CA SER A 94 -2.10 -7.51 14.05
C SER A 94 -1.00 -8.54 13.82
N VAL A 95 -1.12 -9.37 12.78
CA VAL A 95 -0.06 -10.32 12.41
C VAL A 95 1.27 -9.62 12.13
N GLN A 96 1.25 -8.52 11.41
CA GLN A 96 2.47 -7.76 11.12
C GLN A 96 3.10 -7.16 12.38
N LYS A 97 2.29 -6.66 13.31
CA LYS A 97 2.80 -6.19 14.61
C LYS A 97 3.52 -7.30 15.38
N ASP A 98 2.95 -8.50 15.41
CA ASP A 98 3.55 -9.68 16.05
C ASP A 98 4.87 -10.07 15.36
N VAL A 99 4.92 -10.04 14.03
CA VAL A 99 6.15 -10.27 13.25
C VAL A 99 7.23 -9.28 13.67
N VAL A 100 6.91 -7.99 13.79
CA VAL A 100 7.89 -6.96 14.20
C VAL A 100 8.38 -7.20 15.62
N VAL A 101 7.50 -7.58 16.55
CA VAL A 101 7.88 -7.92 17.93
C VAL A 101 8.87 -9.10 17.93
N ARG A 102 8.57 -10.16 17.19
CA ARG A 102 9.45 -11.34 17.05
C ARG A 102 10.81 -10.98 16.43
N CYS A 103 10.80 -10.19 15.35
CA CYS A 103 12.04 -9.71 14.72
C CYS A 103 12.94 -8.96 15.70
N LYS A 104 12.35 -8.09 16.55
CA LYS A 104 13.08 -7.36 17.59
C LYS A 104 13.63 -8.30 18.66
N ALA A 105 12.82 -9.24 19.14
CA ALA A 105 13.22 -10.24 20.14
C ALA A 105 14.40 -11.10 19.64
N MET A 106 14.38 -11.48 18.36
CA MET A 106 15.43 -12.25 17.70
C MET A 106 16.64 -11.39 17.28
N LYS A 107 16.62 -10.07 17.54
CA LYS A 107 17.67 -9.12 17.14
C LYS A 107 18.01 -9.19 15.64
N MET A 108 17.01 -9.39 14.80
CA MET A 108 17.19 -9.44 13.35
C MET A 108 17.68 -8.09 12.83
N LYS A 109 18.69 -8.12 11.95
CA LYS A 109 19.23 -6.89 11.31
C LYS A 109 18.20 -6.18 10.41
N LYS A 110 17.39 -6.98 9.71
CA LYS A 110 16.30 -6.47 8.86
C LYS A 110 14.98 -7.10 9.30
N CYS A 111 13.96 -6.29 9.47
CA CYS A 111 12.62 -6.75 9.77
C CYS A 111 11.80 -6.83 8.48
N TYR A 112 10.88 -7.79 8.41
CA TYR A 112 9.96 -7.92 7.30
C TYR A 112 9.07 -6.67 7.18
N GLN A 113 8.95 -6.16 5.98
CA GLN A 113 8.13 -5.01 5.64
C GLN A 113 7.01 -5.43 4.70
N ILE A 114 5.80 -4.94 4.95
CA ILE A 114 4.64 -5.22 4.10
C ILE A 114 4.10 -3.95 3.46
N CYS A 115 3.36 -4.12 2.35
CA CYS A 115 2.58 -3.06 1.72
C CYS A 115 1.10 -3.40 1.79
N ILE A 116 0.28 -2.42 2.16
CA ILE A 116 -1.18 -2.47 2.11
C ILE A 116 -1.64 -1.49 1.05
N VAL A 117 -2.36 -2.00 0.05
CA VAL A 117 -2.94 -1.21 -1.05
C VAL A 117 -4.45 -1.21 -0.89
N ILE A 118 -5.05 -0.04 -0.83
CA ILE A 118 -6.51 0.14 -0.76
C ILE A 118 -6.92 1.01 -1.94
N ASP A 119 -7.62 0.40 -2.89
CA ASP A 119 -8.01 1.03 -4.13
C ASP A 119 -9.54 1.09 -4.26
N ASP A 120 -10.05 2.29 -4.55
CA ASP A 120 -11.48 2.59 -4.80
C ASP A 120 -12.48 2.20 -3.68
N PHE A 121 -12.03 2.17 -2.42
CA PHE A 121 -12.93 1.95 -1.27
C PHE A 121 -13.20 3.21 -0.43
N ALA A 122 -12.46 4.29 -0.65
CA ALA A 122 -12.50 5.45 0.22
C ALA A 122 -13.85 6.17 0.29
N ASP A 123 -14.71 6.02 -0.72
CA ASP A 123 -16.04 6.62 -0.78
C ASP A 123 -17.17 5.69 -0.28
N ARG A 124 -16.83 4.47 0.15
CA ARG A 124 -17.82 3.54 0.69
C ARG A 124 -18.13 3.84 2.16
N PRO A 125 -19.41 3.74 2.57
CA PRO A 125 -19.81 4.02 3.95
C PRO A 125 -19.07 3.17 4.98
N ASP A 126 -18.77 1.93 4.66
CA ASP A 126 -18.08 1.01 5.57
C ASP A 126 -16.62 1.43 5.80
N PHE A 127 -15.97 1.97 4.77
CA PHE A 127 -14.63 2.53 4.89
C PHE A 127 -14.63 3.80 5.75
N THR A 128 -15.55 4.74 5.48
CA THR A 128 -15.65 6.01 6.22
C THR A 128 -16.05 5.82 7.68
N ARG A 129 -16.91 4.86 8.00
CA ARG A 129 -17.30 4.53 9.39
C ARG A 129 -16.14 3.93 10.20
N GLN A 130 -15.17 3.32 9.55
CA GLN A 130 -14.05 2.64 10.20
C GLN A 130 -12.69 3.26 9.86
N GLU A 131 -12.70 4.56 9.64
CA GLU A 131 -11.52 5.38 9.38
C GLU A 131 -10.40 5.16 10.42
N ARG A 132 -10.73 4.66 11.62
CA ARG A 132 -9.76 4.39 12.70
C ARG A 132 -8.62 3.48 12.27
N LEU A 133 -8.88 2.38 11.54
CA LEU A 133 -7.83 1.46 11.10
C LEU A 133 -6.93 2.11 10.04
N VAL A 134 -7.54 2.83 9.11
CA VAL A 134 -6.80 3.58 8.09
C VAL A 134 -5.97 4.69 8.75
N TRP A 135 -6.56 5.39 9.71
CA TRP A 135 -5.85 6.38 10.54
C TRP A 135 -4.63 5.74 11.22
N GLU A 136 -4.80 4.57 11.84
CA GLU A 136 -3.71 3.84 12.48
C GLU A 136 -2.59 3.50 11.49
N LEU A 137 -2.92 3.08 10.27
CA LEU A 137 -1.94 2.80 9.23
C LEU A 137 -1.11 4.04 8.88
N PHE A 138 -1.74 5.19 8.69
CA PHE A 138 -1.05 6.42 8.31
C PHE A 138 -0.22 7.02 9.44
N PHE A 139 -0.70 6.96 10.67
CA PHE A 139 0.00 7.54 11.82
C PHE A 139 1.01 6.59 12.48
N ARG A 140 0.75 5.29 12.46
CA ARG A 140 1.53 4.29 13.21
C ARG A 140 2.07 3.15 12.36
N GLY A 141 1.66 3.01 11.11
CA GLY A 141 2.05 1.91 10.23
C GLY A 141 3.56 1.75 10.12
N ARG A 142 4.30 2.85 10.04
CA ARG A 142 5.78 2.82 9.98
C ARG A 142 6.43 2.09 11.17
N HIS A 143 5.84 2.17 12.36
CA HIS A 143 6.37 1.47 13.53
C HIS A 143 6.17 -0.05 13.44
N ALA A 144 5.15 -0.47 12.69
CA ALA A 144 4.88 -1.86 12.37
C ALA A 144 5.51 -2.31 11.03
N LYS A 145 6.37 -1.49 10.40
CA LYS A 145 6.96 -1.76 9.08
C LYS A 145 5.89 -1.98 8.00
N ILE A 146 4.82 -1.19 8.04
CA ILE A 146 3.74 -1.20 7.06
C ILE A 146 3.84 0.06 6.21
N SER A 147 3.94 -0.11 4.89
CA SER A 147 3.70 0.93 3.90
C SER A 147 2.24 0.87 3.47
N THR A 148 1.61 2.02 3.29
CA THR A 148 0.19 2.09 2.90
C THR A 148 0.03 2.94 1.67
N ILE A 149 -0.67 2.42 0.67
CA ILE A 149 -1.05 3.14 -0.54
C ILE A 149 -2.57 3.18 -0.60
N ILE A 150 -3.16 4.36 -0.63
CA ILE A 150 -4.59 4.56 -0.83
C ILE A 150 -4.81 5.26 -2.16
N SER A 151 -5.67 4.69 -2.98
CA SER A 151 -6.13 5.27 -4.22
C SER A 151 -7.63 5.54 -4.14
N THR A 152 -8.08 6.69 -4.62
CA THR A 152 -9.50 7.08 -4.62
C THR A 152 -9.83 7.99 -5.79
N GLN A 153 -11.08 7.95 -6.22
CA GLN A 153 -11.63 8.88 -7.21
C GLN A 153 -12.14 10.18 -6.54
N LYS A 154 -12.39 10.14 -5.24
CA LYS A 154 -12.92 11.28 -4.47
C LYS A 154 -11.98 11.70 -3.38
N TRP A 155 -11.16 12.72 -3.63
CA TRP A 155 -10.22 13.25 -2.66
C TRP A 155 -10.83 13.59 -1.30
N LYS A 156 -12.04 14.15 -1.31
CA LYS A 156 -12.76 14.50 -0.07
C LYS A 156 -13.22 13.30 0.75
N ALA A 157 -13.21 12.10 0.19
CA ALA A 157 -13.55 10.88 0.92
C ALA A 157 -12.45 10.46 1.92
N ILE A 158 -11.22 10.91 1.72
CA ILE A 158 -10.12 10.74 2.68
C ILE A 158 -10.09 11.94 3.61
N SER A 159 -10.11 11.73 4.92
CA SER A 159 -10.10 12.84 5.87
C SER A 159 -8.85 13.72 5.76
N PRO A 160 -8.96 15.02 6.08
CA PRO A 160 -7.82 15.93 6.07
C PRO A 160 -6.65 15.46 6.94
N ALA A 161 -6.96 14.81 8.06
CA ALA A 161 -5.97 14.29 8.99
C ALA A 161 -5.12 13.18 8.34
N ILE A 162 -5.73 12.24 7.63
CA ILE A 162 -5.02 11.18 6.89
C ILE A 162 -4.20 11.80 5.75
N ARG A 163 -4.80 12.73 4.99
CA ARG A 163 -4.12 13.41 3.87
C ARG A 163 -2.84 14.14 4.32
N SER A 164 -2.88 14.79 5.49
CA SER A 164 -1.72 15.50 6.03
C SER A 164 -0.57 14.59 6.45
N GLN A 165 -0.82 13.31 6.67
CA GLN A 165 0.18 12.30 7.05
C GLN A 165 0.73 11.52 5.85
N ALA A 166 0.18 11.73 4.65
CA ALA A 166 0.72 11.10 3.45
C ALA A 166 2.13 11.65 3.16
N THR A 167 3.10 10.75 3.01
CA THR A 167 4.49 11.08 2.66
C THR A 167 4.57 11.64 1.24
N ALA A 168 3.72 11.12 0.34
CA ALA A 168 3.57 11.63 -1.01
C ALA A 168 2.09 11.65 -1.42
N GLN A 169 1.71 12.65 -2.19
CA GLN A 169 0.38 12.82 -2.75
C GLN A 169 0.50 12.93 -4.26
N ILE A 170 -0.32 12.17 -4.98
CA ILE A 170 -0.39 12.22 -6.44
C ILE A 170 -1.78 12.73 -6.79
N GLU A 171 -1.83 13.88 -7.45
CA GLU A 171 -3.06 14.54 -7.89
C GLU A 171 -2.97 14.81 -9.39
N GLU A 172 -4.02 14.48 -10.13
CA GLU A 172 -4.17 14.90 -11.52
C GLU A 172 -5.06 16.15 -11.57
N HIS A 173 -4.46 17.27 -11.97
CA HIS A 173 -5.22 18.48 -12.30
C HIS A 173 -5.68 18.42 -13.74
N THR A 174 -6.97 18.48 -13.98
CA THR A 174 -7.63 18.46 -15.32
C THR A 174 -7.42 19.74 -16.15
N SER A 175 -6.55 20.63 -15.75
CA SER A 175 -6.12 21.79 -16.53
C SER A 175 -4.60 21.84 -16.58
N GLU A 176 -4.04 21.44 -17.75
CA GLU A 176 -2.64 21.56 -18.14
C GLU A 176 -1.61 20.73 -17.32
N LEU A 177 -1.24 19.58 -17.89
CA LEU A 177 0.08 18.92 -17.85
C LEU A 177 1.07 19.40 -16.74
N GLN A 178 0.72 19.24 -15.47
CA GLN A 178 1.70 19.26 -14.40
C GLN A 178 1.30 18.31 -13.29
N SER A 179 1.76 17.05 -13.39
CA SER A 179 1.81 16.15 -12.25
C SER A 179 2.73 16.78 -11.19
N ARG A 180 2.18 17.30 -10.11
CA ARG A 180 2.97 17.72 -8.96
C ARG A 180 3.11 16.54 -8.01
N ILE A 181 4.26 15.90 -8.07
CA ILE A 181 4.72 15.03 -6.98
C ILE A 181 5.25 15.98 -5.90
N ARG A 182 4.58 16.08 -4.77
CA ARG A 182 5.13 16.70 -3.57
C ARG A 182 5.73 15.58 -2.72
N ILE A 183 7.06 15.58 -2.66
CA ILE A 183 7.85 14.75 -1.74
C ILE A 183 8.06 15.55 -0.46
#